data_7c4c961bee437f115520f6fd5b300ec3
#
_entry.id   7c4c961bee437f115520f6fd5b300ec3
#
_cell.length_a   1.000
_cell.length_b   1.000
_cell.length_c   1.000
_cell.angle_alpha   90.00
_cell.angle_beta   90.00
_cell.angle_gamma   90.00
#
_symmetry.space_group_name_H-M   'P 1'
#
loop_
_entity.id
_entity.type
_entity.pdbx_description
1 polymer ?
#
loop_
_entity_poly.entity_id
_entity_poly.type
_entity_poly.pdbx_seq_one_letter_code
_entity_poly.pdbx_strand_id
1 'polypeptide(L)'
;MPCSTVRPSRLGYIALTLLLLGLPGFTQNYTAPSNPVIGSQNTVTSNAAVPRPNTTPCVVQLFSNLDFADFNPKFFTYTPPADCPGPWAAVVLNADWSIDAGRQFDRTAEIWVGATNVYFGTTAEPSHDVARSWHVESNLTDYSPLFQTGQNGRVDLGNLVNGTYTSVIHGSAYIQFYPLGERQQAPRTADMVLPMSASSSGGTVTLNTSSDQLTGTWTLPTNIERAYLDVFSQSQSGDEFWYTCAPSDVAAELQNCGSTGFREAEVSIDGTPAGVAPVYPWIYTGGIDPYLWRPIPGVHTLNFEPYRVDLTPFAGVLSSGQPHTVAVNVFNANGYFSETASLLLYLDAGSTQVTGEVTTNTIGQPTPSVHENLHVTSTDVRGRVTVRSNRGFIVEGWAQTSHGMVDTKVSESIDFSNAQNYFVKTDGSVFNQSVDQTTVISETVIARGSGHDVAVRVRQASWPLNLSYDFTANPDGSFNQETRLTQGLNRLLLNTWNGIPVFFSQYSDSVSPADDLAVNAQGVVTTTNQANREDYSYNDSSGSCWNETVKAAAGALTSVSGGSCQHQH
;
A
#
# COMPACT_ATOMS: atom_id res chain seq x y z
N MET A 1 -29.91 26.88 51.61
CA MET A 1 -29.71 26.93 50.15
C MET A 1 -28.68 25.86 49.80
N PRO A 2 -29.03 24.77 49.11
CA PRO A 2 -28.05 23.73 48.76
C PRO A 2 -27.36 24.12 47.46
N CYS A 3 -26.04 24.03 47.47
CA CYS A 3 -25.15 24.20 46.32
C CYS A 3 -25.34 23.01 45.38
N SER A 4 -25.86 23.25 44.18
CA SER A 4 -26.00 22.21 43.16
C SER A 4 -24.66 22.05 42.43
N THR A 5 -24.01 20.94 42.68
CA THR A 5 -22.85 20.48 41.87
C THR A 5 -23.36 20.00 40.51
N VAL A 6 -23.11 20.78 39.47
CA VAL A 6 -23.28 20.34 38.08
C VAL A 6 -22.23 19.27 37.82
N ARG A 7 -22.65 18.03 37.65
CA ARG A 7 -21.78 16.95 37.15
C ARG A 7 -21.49 17.23 35.65
N PRO A 8 -20.24 17.21 35.22
CA PRO A 8 -19.93 17.27 33.77
C PRO A 8 -20.56 16.06 33.09
N SER A 9 -21.22 16.33 31.97
CA SER A 9 -21.95 15.31 31.20
C SER A 9 -20.99 14.23 30.68
N ARG A 10 -21.35 12.97 30.87
CA ARG A 10 -20.61 11.80 30.35
C ARG A 10 -20.42 11.78 28.79
N LEU A 11 -21.07 12.71 28.07
CA LEU A 11 -20.96 12.86 26.64
C LEU A 11 -19.58 13.36 26.16
N GLY A 12 -18.86 14.16 26.95
CA GLY A 12 -17.52 14.64 26.60
C GLY A 12 -16.45 13.54 26.55
N TYR A 13 -16.61 12.47 27.32
CA TYR A 13 -15.67 11.36 27.39
C TYR A 13 -15.71 10.44 26.18
N ILE A 14 -16.87 10.35 25.50
CA ILE A 14 -17.05 9.46 24.34
C ILE A 14 -16.43 10.06 23.08
N ALA A 15 -16.38 11.39 22.96
CA ALA A 15 -15.94 12.07 21.75
C ALA A 15 -14.43 11.97 21.51
N LEU A 16 -13.59 12.10 22.55
CA LEU A 16 -12.14 11.97 22.38
C LEU A 16 -11.71 10.52 22.17
N THR A 17 -12.45 9.53 22.71
CA THR A 17 -12.23 8.10 22.46
C THR A 17 -12.48 7.77 20.99
N LEU A 18 -13.50 8.35 20.37
CA LEU A 18 -13.81 8.20 18.96
C LEU A 18 -12.78 8.90 18.05
N LEU A 19 -12.06 9.90 18.56
CA LEU A 19 -11.10 10.69 17.78
C LEU A 19 -9.84 9.91 17.33
N LEU A 20 -9.34 8.98 18.14
CA LEU A 20 -8.14 8.20 17.78
C LEU A 20 -8.41 6.71 17.59
N LEU A 21 -9.51 6.23 18.10
CA LEU A 21 -9.83 4.83 18.17
C LEU A 21 -10.95 4.55 17.17
N GLY A 22 -10.61 4.23 15.93
CA GLY A 22 -11.51 3.44 15.11
C GLY A 22 -11.72 2.13 15.86
N LEU A 23 -12.77 2.04 16.69
CA LEU A 23 -13.06 0.82 17.44
C LEU A 23 -13.54 -0.26 16.47
N PRO A 24 -12.79 -1.32 16.22
CA PRO A 24 -13.40 -2.58 15.88
C PRO A 24 -14.01 -3.14 17.18
N GLY A 25 -15.27 -2.86 17.43
CA GLY A 25 -15.95 -3.30 18.64
C GLY A 25 -16.38 -4.76 18.64
N PHE A 26 -16.05 -5.54 17.60
CA PHE A 26 -16.53 -6.92 17.45
C PHE A 26 -15.46 -7.80 16.82
N THR A 27 -15.39 -9.06 17.27
CA THR A 27 -14.62 -10.12 16.61
C THR A 27 -15.03 -10.18 15.14
N GLN A 28 -14.05 -10.03 14.25
CA GLN A 28 -14.26 -10.16 12.81
C GLN A 28 -13.97 -11.60 12.41
N ASN A 29 -14.90 -12.19 11.64
CA ASN A 29 -14.70 -13.53 11.08
C ASN A 29 -13.94 -13.39 9.76
N TYR A 30 -12.70 -13.82 9.76
CA TYR A 30 -11.89 -13.90 8.55
C TYR A 30 -12.19 -15.19 7.77
N THR A 31 -12.20 -15.08 6.46
CA THR A 31 -12.34 -16.19 5.50
C THR A 31 -11.31 -16.06 4.40
N ALA A 32 -11.06 -17.13 3.65
CA ALA A 32 -10.28 -17.02 2.43
C ALA A 32 -11.06 -16.20 1.37
N PRO A 33 -10.40 -15.33 0.59
CA PRO A 33 -11.05 -14.56 -0.47
C PRO A 33 -11.52 -15.42 -1.63
N SER A 34 -10.88 -16.58 -1.85
CA SER A 34 -11.20 -17.57 -2.88
C SER A 34 -10.99 -18.98 -2.32
N ASN A 35 -11.48 -20.00 -3.04
CA ASN A 35 -11.18 -21.40 -2.72
C ASN A 35 -10.00 -21.88 -3.57
N PRO A 36 -8.77 -21.90 -3.01
CA PRO A 36 -7.59 -22.34 -3.74
C PRO A 36 -7.69 -23.85 -4.07
N VAL A 37 -7.33 -24.22 -5.29
CA VAL A 37 -7.38 -25.60 -5.78
C VAL A 37 -5.97 -26.13 -5.94
N ILE A 38 -5.65 -27.20 -5.22
CA ILE A 38 -4.34 -27.89 -5.33
C ILE A 38 -4.11 -28.36 -6.77
N GLY A 39 -2.93 -28.08 -7.30
CA GLY A 39 -2.56 -28.33 -8.69
C GLY A 39 -2.96 -27.20 -9.66
N SER A 40 -3.73 -26.19 -9.18
CA SER A 40 -4.07 -25.01 -9.97
C SER A 40 -2.85 -24.12 -10.20
N GLN A 41 -2.86 -23.42 -11.32
CA GLN A 41 -1.92 -22.33 -11.66
C GLN A 41 -2.56 -20.94 -11.54
N ASN A 42 -3.82 -20.85 -11.09
CA ASN A 42 -4.45 -19.58 -10.78
C ASN A 42 -3.68 -18.90 -9.64
N THR A 43 -3.61 -17.58 -9.72
CA THR A 43 -2.89 -16.81 -8.71
C THR A 43 -3.60 -16.88 -7.37
N VAL A 44 -2.84 -17.14 -6.31
CA VAL A 44 -3.34 -17.34 -4.95
C VAL A 44 -2.45 -16.62 -3.95
N THR A 45 -3.08 -16.04 -2.91
CA THR A 45 -2.40 -15.47 -1.73
C THR A 45 -2.96 -16.12 -0.46
N SER A 46 -2.21 -16.07 0.63
CA SER A 46 -2.68 -16.50 1.96
C SER A 46 -3.45 -15.40 2.71
N ASN A 47 -3.62 -14.22 2.11
CA ASN A 47 -4.32 -13.10 2.70
C ASN A 47 -5.77 -13.44 3.02
N ALA A 48 -6.25 -12.98 4.19
CA ALA A 48 -7.66 -13.09 4.50
C ALA A 48 -8.50 -12.16 3.60
N ALA A 49 -9.74 -12.56 3.31
CA ALA A 49 -10.73 -11.66 2.74
C ALA A 49 -11.01 -10.46 3.66
N VAL A 50 -11.39 -9.32 3.09
CA VAL A 50 -11.85 -8.17 3.87
C VAL A 50 -13.02 -8.62 4.77
N PRO A 51 -12.97 -8.37 6.09
CA PRO A 51 -14.03 -8.80 7.01
C PRO A 51 -15.38 -8.21 6.67
N ARG A 52 -16.42 -9.02 6.77
CA ARG A 52 -17.80 -8.64 6.43
C ARG A 52 -18.71 -8.69 7.65
N PRO A 53 -19.59 -7.68 7.82
CA PRO A 53 -20.70 -7.76 8.79
C PRO A 53 -21.69 -8.88 8.46
N ASN A 54 -22.43 -9.37 9.47
CA ASN A 54 -23.47 -10.38 9.30
C ASN A 54 -24.79 -9.80 8.73
N THR A 55 -24.72 -8.81 7.87
CA THR A 55 -25.87 -8.24 7.17
C THR A 55 -25.79 -8.57 5.68
N THR A 56 -26.93 -8.68 5.02
CA THR A 56 -26.95 -8.91 3.57
C THR A 56 -26.50 -7.64 2.85
N PRO A 57 -25.45 -7.68 2.03
CA PRO A 57 -24.99 -6.50 1.31
C PRO A 57 -25.89 -6.15 0.14
N CYS A 58 -25.98 -4.86 -0.18
CA CYS A 58 -26.39 -4.39 -1.48
C CYS A 58 -25.18 -4.42 -2.42
N VAL A 59 -25.35 -4.92 -3.62
CA VAL A 59 -24.25 -5.09 -4.59
C VAL A 59 -24.47 -4.14 -5.76
N VAL A 60 -23.44 -3.35 -6.06
CA VAL A 60 -23.41 -2.47 -7.23
C VAL A 60 -22.31 -2.95 -8.18
N GLN A 61 -22.70 -3.40 -9.36
CA GLN A 61 -21.77 -3.75 -10.43
C GLN A 61 -21.15 -2.46 -11.00
N LEU A 62 -19.82 -2.36 -11.03
CA LEU A 62 -19.10 -1.28 -11.68
C LEU A 62 -18.94 -1.59 -13.18
N PHE A 63 -18.37 -2.74 -13.48
CA PHE A 63 -18.21 -3.25 -14.84
C PHE A 63 -18.17 -4.79 -14.83
N SER A 64 -18.43 -5.40 -15.97
CA SER A 64 -18.47 -6.85 -16.12
C SER A 64 -17.85 -7.27 -17.43
N ASN A 65 -16.92 -8.23 -17.36
CA ASN A 65 -16.26 -8.87 -18.51
C ASN A 65 -15.67 -7.86 -19.52
N LEU A 66 -14.97 -6.84 -19.01
CA LEU A 66 -14.22 -5.91 -19.88
C LEU A 66 -12.95 -6.59 -20.41
N ASP A 67 -12.71 -6.41 -21.70
CA ASP A 67 -11.50 -6.86 -22.38
C ASP A 67 -10.49 -5.71 -22.45
N PHE A 68 -9.25 -5.98 -22.04
CA PHE A 68 -8.13 -5.05 -22.11
C PHE A 68 -7.14 -5.57 -23.15
N ALA A 69 -7.18 -4.97 -24.36
CA ALA A 69 -6.37 -5.33 -25.50
C ALA A 69 -5.69 -4.12 -26.14
N ASP A 70 -5.81 -2.94 -25.54
CA ASP A 70 -5.23 -1.67 -25.95
C ASP A 70 -4.84 -0.81 -24.73
N PHE A 71 -4.32 0.40 -24.95
CA PHE A 71 -3.96 1.34 -23.89
C PHE A 71 -5.08 2.34 -23.54
N ASN A 72 -6.28 2.17 -24.08
CA ASN A 72 -7.37 3.11 -23.82
C ASN A 72 -8.07 2.76 -22.50
N PRO A 73 -8.36 3.74 -21.65
CA PRO A 73 -9.17 3.52 -20.46
C PRO A 73 -10.58 3.06 -20.82
N LYS A 74 -11.17 2.23 -19.96
CA LYS A 74 -12.56 1.81 -20.09
C LYS A 74 -13.41 2.57 -19.06
N PHE A 75 -14.57 3.07 -19.48
CA PHE A 75 -15.42 3.91 -18.63
C PHE A 75 -16.68 3.16 -18.17
N PHE A 76 -17.15 3.49 -16.98
CA PHE A 76 -18.41 3.00 -16.42
C PHE A 76 -19.12 4.13 -15.67
N THR A 77 -20.36 3.90 -15.25
CA THR A 77 -21.11 4.83 -14.40
C THR A 77 -21.41 4.14 -13.08
N TYR A 78 -21.00 4.77 -11.97
CA TYR A 78 -21.39 4.37 -10.63
C TYR A 78 -22.71 5.06 -10.25
N THR A 79 -23.66 4.28 -9.76
CA THR A 79 -24.93 4.77 -9.19
C THR A 79 -25.09 4.19 -7.78
N PRO A 80 -25.34 5.02 -6.75
CA PRO A 80 -25.57 4.54 -5.39
C PRO A 80 -26.74 3.56 -5.32
N PRO A 81 -26.69 2.53 -4.43
CA PRO A 81 -27.78 1.59 -4.26
C PRO A 81 -29.00 2.28 -3.61
N ALA A 82 -30.08 2.44 -4.35
CA ALA A 82 -31.29 3.17 -3.90
C ALA A 82 -31.95 2.51 -2.68
N ASP A 83 -31.92 1.16 -2.61
CA ASP A 83 -32.54 0.39 -1.54
C ASP A 83 -31.61 0.19 -0.32
N CYS A 84 -30.43 0.79 -0.32
CA CYS A 84 -29.42 0.59 0.71
C CYS A 84 -28.62 1.89 0.96
N PRO A 85 -29.31 2.97 1.38
CA PRO A 85 -28.62 4.22 1.65
C PRO A 85 -27.68 4.08 2.84
N GLY A 86 -26.57 4.85 2.83
CA GLY A 86 -25.68 4.94 3.99
C GLY A 86 -26.35 5.53 5.24
N PRO A 87 -25.71 5.47 6.40
CA PRO A 87 -24.34 4.99 6.60
C PRO A 87 -24.21 3.46 6.55
N TRP A 88 -23.09 2.96 6.06
CA TRP A 88 -22.78 1.54 5.95
C TRP A 88 -21.85 1.06 7.05
N ALA A 89 -22.01 -0.20 7.46
CA ALA A 89 -21.12 -0.90 8.39
C ALA A 89 -19.77 -1.25 7.72
N ALA A 90 -19.82 -1.57 6.44
CA ALA A 90 -18.64 -1.81 5.61
C ALA A 90 -18.96 -1.52 4.13
N VAL A 91 -17.94 -1.11 3.39
CA VAL A 91 -17.94 -0.97 1.93
C VAL A 91 -16.75 -1.73 1.39
N VAL A 92 -16.98 -2.75 0.56
CA VAL A 92 -15.94 -3.64 0.06
C VAL A 92 -15.99 -3.69 -1.46
N LEU A 93 -14.89 -3.26 -2.09
CA LEU A 93 -14.65 -3.51 -3.50
C LEU A 93 -14.19 -4.94 -3.70
N ASN A 94 -14.74 -5.60 -4.72
CA ASN A 94 -14.33 -6.91 -5.21
C ASN A 94 -14.00 -6.78 -6.70
N ALA A 95 -12.86 -7.30 -7.13
CA ALA A 95 -12.50 -7.35 -8.53
C ALA A 95 -11.96 -8.73 -8.90
N ASP A 96 -12.54 -9.29 -9.95
CA ASP A 96 -12.17 -10.56 -10.54
C ASP A 96 -11.46 -10.31 -11.86
N TRP A 97 -10.28 -10.85 -11.97
CA TRP A 97 -9.39 -10.66 -13.11
C TRP A 97 -8.99 -12.01 -13.70
N SER A 98 -8.73 -12.02 -15.00
CA SER A 98 -8.10 -13.16 -15.68
C SER A 98 -7.27 -12.70 -16.87
N ILE A 99 -6.33 -13.56 -17.28
CA ILE A 99 -5.48 -13.35 -18.45
C ILE A 99 -5.40 -14.64 -19.25
N ASP A 100 -5.53 -14.53 -20.57
CA ASP A 100 -5.39 -15.65 -21.49
C ASP A 100 -3.98 -16.22 -21.50
N ALA A 101 -3.86 -17.51 -21.84
CA ALA A 101 -2.57 -18.10 -22.14
C ALA A 101 -1.92 -17.40 -23.34
N GLY A 102 -0.60 -17.21 -23.30
CA GLY A 102 0.14 -16.57 -24.35
C GLY A 102 1.28 -15.70 -23.84
N ARG A 103 1.91 -14.95 -24.73
CA ARG A 103 2.95 -14.00 -24.37
C ARG A 103 2.33 -12.66 -23.98
N GLN A 104 2.60 -12.20 -22.78
CA GLN A 104 2.28 -10.86 -22.27
C GLN A 104 3.16 -10.59 -21.06
N PHE A 105 3.18 -9.34 -20.62
CA PHE A 105 3.79 -8.88 -19.36
C PHE A 105 2.70 -8.60 -18.34
N ASP A 106 3.07 -8.51 -17.08
CA ASP A 106 2.24 -7.88 -16.06
C ASP A 106 1.98 -6.41 -16.40
N ARG A 107 0.87 -5.89 -15.92
CA ARG A 107 0.39 -4.54 -16.21
C ARG A 107 -0.07 -3.86 -14.93
N THR A 108 0.05 -2.54 -14.88
CA THR A 108 -0.65 -1.75 -13.88
C THR A 108 -2.15 -1.77 -14.14
N ALA A 109 -2.93 -1.93 -13.07
CA ALA A 109 -4.39 -1.90 -13.11
C ALA A 109 -4.91 -0.93 -12.02
N GLU A 110 -5.80 -0.02 -12.43
CA GLU A 110 -6.36 1.00 -11.56
C GLU A 110 -7.87 1.10 -11.78
N ILE A 111 -8.65 1.27 -10.70
CA ILE A 111 -10.08 1.57 -10.75
C ILE A 111 -10.31 2.91 -10.07
N TRP A 112 -11.03 3.79 -10.75
CA TRP A 112 -11.34 5.14 -10.31
C TRP A 112 -12.85 5.36 -10.24
N VAL A 113 -13.33 5.96 -9.15
CA VAL A 113 -14.70 6.46 -9.02
C VAL A 113 -14.62 7.98 -8.89
N GLY A 114 -15.17 8.70 -9.87
CA GLY A 114 -14.80 10.10 -10.07
C GLY A 114 -13.30 10.22 -10.32
N ALA A 115 -12.66 11.12 -9.59
CA ALA A 115 -11.21 11.29 -9.62
C ALA A 115 -10.47 10.53 -8.48
N THR A 116 -11.18 9.75 -7.65
CA THR A 116 -10.61 9.02 -6.52
C THR A 116 -10.21 7.62 -6.94
N ASN A 117 -8.96 7.22 -6.66
CA ASN A 117 -8.51 5.85 -6.81
C ASN A 117 -9.15 4.95 -5.74
N VAL A 118 -9.78 3.85 -6.16
CA VAL A 118 -10.40 2.87 -5.27
C VAL A 118 -9.76 1.48 -5.37
N TYR A 119 -8.89 1.29 -6.35
CA TYR A 119 -8.05 0.11 -6.51
C TYR A 119 -6.80 0.47 -7.31
N PHE A 120 -5.64 0.02 -6.84
CA PHE A 120 -4.37 0.15 -7.50
C PHE A 120 -3.55 -1.11 -7.28
N GLY A 121 -3.06 -1.73 -8.35
CA GLY A 121 -2.25 -2.95 -8.27
C GLY A 121 -1.63 -3.31 -9.62
N THR A 122 -0.99 -4.47 -9.68
CA THR A 122 -0.54 -5.06 -10.94
C THR A 122 -1.35 -6.32 -11.27
N THR A 123 -1.24 -6.79 -12.50
CA THR A 123 -1.85 -8.05 -12.96
C THR A 123 -0.88 -9.21 -12.75
N ALA A 124 -1.38 -10.43 -12.75
CA ALA A 124 -0.53 -11.60 -12.87
C ALA A 124 0.08 -11.68 -14.27
N GLU A 125 1.39 -11.97 -14.39
CA GLU A 125 2.01 -12.28 -15.67
C GLU A 125 1.57 -13.67 -16.16
N PRO A 126 1.14 -13.83 -17.43
CA PRO A 126 0.65 -15.11 -17.94
C PRO A 126 1.77 -16.13 -18.11
N SER A 127 1.39 -17.38 -18.16
CA SER A 127 2.20 -18.44 -18.74
C SER A 127 1.90 -18.54 -20.24
N HIS A 128 2.88 -18.92 -21.04
CA HIS A 128 2.69 -19.13 -22.48
C HIS A 128 1.53 -20.11 -22.75
N ASP A 129 1.37 -21.14 -21.92
CA ASP A 129 0.46 -22.27 -22.16
C ASP A 129 -0.77 -22.29 -21.21
N VAL A 130 -0.83 -21.40 -20.22
CA VAL A 130 -1.87 -21.48 -19.17
C VAL A 130 -2.46 -20.11 -18.89
N ALA A 131 -3.77 -19.98 -19.07
CA ALA A 131 -4.56 -18.86 -18.59
C ALA A 131 -4.58 -18.83 -17.05
N ARG A 132 -4.72 -17.64 -16.47
CA ARG A 132 -4.74 -17.42 -15.01
C ARG A 132 -5.88 -16.52 -14.60
N SER A 133 -6.36 -16.72 -13.40
CA SER A 133 -7.33 -15.83 -12.77
C SER A 133 -6.89 -15.49 -11.35
N TRP A 134 -7.34 -14.34 -10.85
CA TRP A 134 -7.14 -13.90 -9.47
C TRP A 134 -8.30 -13.02 -9.03
N HIS A 135 -8.47 -12.93 -7.72
CA HIS A 135 -9.44 -12.09 -7.06
C HIS A 135 -8.74 -11.13 -6.11
N VAL A 136 -9.23 -9.90 -6.03
CA VAL A 136 -8.75 -8.88 -5.09
C VAL A 136 -9.91 -8.20 -4.40
N GLU A 137 -9.68 -7.77 -3.15
CA GLU A 137 -10.65 -7.07 -2.33
C GLU A 137 -10.01 -5.84 -1.68
N SER A 138 -10.73 -4.72 -1.67
CA SER A 138 -10.28 -3.50 -0.97
C SER A 138 -11.35 -3.03 0.00
N ASN A 139 -10.94 -2.71 1.25
CA ASN A 139 -11.82 -2.10 2.23
C ASN A 139 -11.93 -0.59 1.96
N LEU A 140 -13.08 -0.17 1.47
CA LEU A 140 -13.39 1.22 1.15
C LEU A 140 -14.32 1.89 2.17
N THR A 141 -14.47 1.32 3.37
CA THR A 141 -15.40 1.83 4.39
C THR A 141 -15.10 3.28 4.74
N ASP A 142 -13.82 3.65 4.87
CA ASP A 142 -13.40 5.02 5.18
C ASP A 142 -13.66 6.01 4.03
N TYR A 143 -13.84 5.48 2.82
CA TYR A 143 -14.20 6.20 1.59
C TYR A 143 -15.73 6.30 1.36
N SER A 144 -16.55 5.94 2.34
CA SER A 144 -18.02 5.95 2.24
C SER A 144 -18.64 7.22 1.64
N PRO A 145 -18.15 8.45 1.91
CA PRO A 145 -18.70 9.67 1.32
C PRO A 145 -18.64 9.70 -0.22
N LEU A 146 -17.61 9.09 -0.79
CA LEU A 146 -17.45 8.97 -2.25
C LEU A 146 -18.64 8.28 -2.91
N PHE A 147 -19.27 7.35 -2.20
CA PHE A 147 -20.33 6.49 -2.73
C PHE A 147 -21.75 6.99 -2.47
N GLN A 148 -21.93 8.18 -1.89
CA GLN A 148 -23.24 8.77 -1.64
C GLN A 148 -23.89 9.38 -2.89
N THR A 149 -23.11 9.67 -3.93
CA THR A 149 -23.58 10.31 -5.17
C THR A 149 -23.15 9.52 -6.40
N GLY A 150 -23.97 9.60 -7.46
CA GLY A 150 -23.60 9.01 -8.74
C GLY A 150 -22.40 9.71 -9.38
N GLN A 151 -21.49 8.93 -9.96
CA GLN A 151 -20.27 9.43 -10.57
C GLN A 151 -19.89 8.60 -11.80
N ASN A 152 -19.14 9.20 -12.72
CA ASN A 152 -18.45 8.42 -13.73
C ASN A 152 -17.26 7.69 -13.11
N GLY A 153 -16.97 6.52 -13.63
CA GLY A 153 -15.81 5.76 -13.23
C GLY A 153 -14.96 5.37 -14.43
N ARG A 154 -13.75 4.93 -14.15
CA ARG A 154 -12.75 4.59 -15.15
C ARG A 154 -11.91 3.42 -14.66
N VAL A 155 -11.53 2.55 -15.61
CA VAL A 155 -10.52 1.50 -15.40
C VAL A 155 -9.35 1.78 -16.31
N ASP A 156 -8.17 1.93 -15.73
CA ASP A 156 -6.91 2.03 -16.47
C ASP A 156 -6.17 0.70 -16.36
N LEU A 157 -6.04 0.01 -17.47
CA LEU A 157 -5.24 -1.18 -17.64
C LEU A 157 -4.77 -1.22 -19.09
N GLY A 158 -3.59 -0.64 -19.33
CA GLY A 158 -2.99 -0.63 -20.66
C GLY A 158 -2.40 -1.99 -21.02
N ASN A 159 -2.84 -2.58 -22.13
CA ASN A 159 -2.36 -3.88 -22.59
C ASN A 159 -2.25 -3.92 -24.11
N LEU A 160 -1.04 -4.13 -24.62
CA LEU A 160 -0.82 -4.26 -26.06
C LEU A 160 -1.08 -5.70 -26.51
N VAL A 161 -2.07 -5.90 -27.39
CA VAL A 161 -2.33 -7.19 -28.01
C VAL A 161 -2.03 -7.10 -29.52
N ASN A 162 -1.19 -7.99 -30.02
CA ASN A 162 -0.78 -8.10 -31.43
C ASN A 162 -0.27 -9.52 -31.75
N GLY A 163 0.36 -9.72 -32.92
CA GLY A 163 0.91 -11.02 -33.32
C GLY A 163 2.05 -11.54 -32.41
N THR A 164 2.69 -10.71 -31.61
CA THR A 164 3.77 -11.09 -30.68
C THR A 164 3.26 -11.22 -29.25
N TYR A 165 2.45 -10.27 -28.79
CA TYR A 165 1.82 -10.23 -27.46
C TYR A 165 0.36 -10.62 -27.65
N THR A 166 0.00 -11.83 -27.25
CA THR A 166 -1.24 -12.47 -27.68
C THR A 166 -2.31 -12.54 -26.59
N SER A 167 -1.93 -12.35 -25.32
CA SER A 167 -2.85 -12.54 -24.21
C SER A 167 -3.70 -11.29 -23.99
N VAL A 168 -5.01 -11.49 -23.91
CA VAL A 168 -5.99 -10.47 -23.46
C VAL A 168 -6.17 -10.58 -21.97
N ILE A 169 -6.29 -9.44 -21.30
CA ILE A 169 -6.67 -9.38 -19.88
C ILE A 169 -8.17 -9.07 -19.80
N HIS A 170 -8.86 -9.73 -18.87
CA HIS A 170 -10.30 -9.58 -18.64
C HIS A 170 -10.55 -9.16 -17.20
N GLY A 171 -11.59 -8.35 -16.97
CA GLY A 171 -11.91 -7.88 -15.63
C GLY A 171 -13.40 -7.66 -15.40
N SER A 172 -13.80 -7.87 -14.16
CA SER A 172 -15.11 -7.50 -13.60
C SER A 172 -14.90 -6.92 -12.21
N ALA A 173 -15.69 -5.90 -11.82
CA ALA A 173 -15.64 -5.38 -10.46
C ALA A 173 -17.02 -4.95 -9.96
N TYR A 174 -17.24 -5.14 -8.65
CA TYR A 174 -18.46 -4.73 -7.96
C TYR A 174 -18.15 -4.26 -6.55
N ILE A 175 -19.03 -3.43 -5.98
CA ILE A 175 -18.93 -2.98 -4.59
C ILE A 175 -20.08 -3.61 -3.79
N GLN A 176 -19.75 -4.11 -2.59
CA GLN A 176 -20.67 -4.58 -1.58
C GLN A 176 -20.84 -3.51 -0.50
N PHE A 177 -22.07 -3.06 -0.30
CA PHE A 177 -22.47 -2.12 0.73
C PHE A 177 -23.21 -2.88 1.82
N TYR A 178 -22.62 -2.96 3.02
CA TYR A 178 -23.18 -3.66 4.16
C TYR A 178 -23.96 -2.67 5.04
N PRO A 179 -25.31 -2.76 5.13
CA PRO A 179 -26.07 -1.92 6.03
C PRO A 179 -25.74 -2.22 7.49
N LEU A 180 -26.01 -1.27 8.36
CA LEU A 180 -25.86 -1.44 9.80
C LEU A 180 -26.81 -2.54 10.31
N GLY A 181 -26.32 -3.40 11.19
CA GLY A 181 -27.15 -4.34 11.94
C GLY A 181 -27.98 -3.63 13.01
N GLU A 182 -28.97 -4.33 13.56
CA GLU A 182 -29.76 -3.81 14.70
C GLU A 182 -28.81 -3.43 15.85
N ARG A 183 -28.94 -2.19 16.35
CA ARG A 183 -28.13 -1.61 17.45
C ARG A 183 -26.62 -1.46 17.13
N GLN A 184 -26.20 -1.67 15.89
CA GLN A 184 -24.83 -1.37 15.48
C GLN A 184 -24.67 0.14 15.25
N GLN A 185 -23.61 0.73 15.80
CA GLN A 185 -23.23 2.09 15.47
C GLN A 185 -22.44 2.10 14.17
N ALA A 186 -22.66 3.14 13.35
CA ALA A 186 -21.85 3.34 12.16
C ALA A 186 -20.37 3.54 12.54
N PRO A 187 -19.44 2.95 11.79
CA PRO A 187 -18.03 3.28 11.96
C PRO A 187 -17.82 4.78 11.69
N ARG A 188 -16.87 5.38 12.40
CA ARG A 188 -16.46 6.76 12.10
C ARG A 188 -15.59 6.73 10.85
N THR A 189 -16.15 7.16 9.73
CA THR A 189 -15.49 7.30 8.43
C THR A 189 -15.14 8.75 8.16
N ALA A 190 -14.32 9.04 7.16
CA ALA A 190 -14.14 10.40 6.68
C ALA A 190 -15.49 11.03 6.32
N ASP A 191 -15.62 12.34 6.46
CA ASP A 191 -16.78 13.11 5.98
C ASP A 191 -16.57 13.57 4.53
N MET A 192 -15.31 13.72 4.12
CA MET A 192 -14.92 14.07 2.74
C MET A 192 -13.68 13.28 2.32
N VAL A 193 -13.66 12.89 1.05
CA VAL A 193 -12.51 12.31 0.35
C VAL A 193 -12.20 13.18 -0.85
N LEU A 194 -11.03 13.79 -0.86
CA LEU A 194 -10.59 14.72 -1.90
C LEU A 194 -9.44 14.07 -2.70
N PRO A 195 -9.63 13.82 -3.99
CA PRO A 195 -8.64 13.12 -4.81
C PRO A 195 -7.47 14.03 -5.22
N MET A 196 -6.28 13.47 -5.26
CA MET A 196 -5.12 14.00 -5.95
C MET A 196 -4.79 13.07 -7.12
N SER A 197 -5.11 13.50 -8.33
CA SER A 197 -5.02 12.72 -9.55
C SER A 197 -4.72 13.58 -10.77
N ALA A 198 -4.36 12.96 -11.89
CA ALA A 198 -3.98 13.66 -13.12
C ALA A 198 -5.13 14.47 -13.75
N SER A 199 -6.39 14.08 -13.50
CA SER A 199 -7.56 14.72 -14.09
C SER A 199 -8.81 14.53 -13.23
N SER A 200 -9.89 15.25 -13.58
CA SER A 200 -11.20 15.09 -12.93
C SER A 200 -11.86 13.71 -13.14
N SER A 201 -11.30 12.87 -14.00
CA SER A 201 -11.71 11.47 -14.20
C SER A 201 -10.70 10.45 -13.65
N GLY A 202 -9.72 10.90 -12.85
CA GLY A 202 -8.67 10.06 -12.29
C GLY A 202 -7.39 10.01 -13.13
N GLY A 203 -6.59 8.99 -12.87
CA GLY A 203 -5.27 8.76 -13.43
C GLY A 203 -4.15 9.20 -12.51
N THR A 204 -3.06 8.45 -12.50
CA THR A 204 -1.85 8.78 -11.74
C THR A 204 -1.07 9.93 -12.37
N VAL A 205 -0.30 10.64 -11.56
CA VAL A 205 0.67 11.66 -12.02
C VAL A 205 2.05 11.02 -12.08
N THR A 206 2.76 11.23 -13.19
CA THR A 206 4.12 10.73 -13.37
C THR A 206 5.13 11.69 -12.74
N LEU A 207 5.90 11.21 -11.76
CA LEU A 207 7.00 11.95 -11.13
C LEU A 207 8.32 11.36 -11.60
N ASN A 208 9.04 12.06 -12.49
CA ASN A 208 10.28 11.57 -13.11
C ASN A 208 11.51 11.93 -12.27
N THR A 209 11.41 12.98 -11.48
CA THR A 209 12.52 13.53 -10.67
C THR A 209 12.02 13.92 -9.29
N SER A 210 12.95 14.12 -8.35
CA SER A 210 12.62 14.59 -6.99
C SER A 210 11.95 15.97 -6.94
N SER A 211 12.01 16.75 -8.01
CA SER A 211 11.35 18.06 -8.09
C SER A 211 9.92 18.03 -8.62
N ASP A 212 9.50 16.91 -9.22
CA ASP A 212 8.14 16.74 -9.71
C ASP A 212 7.19 16.50 -8.53
N GLN A 213 5.96 17.00 -8.65
CA GLN A 213 4.99 16.93 -7.56
C GLN A 213 3.60 16.52 -8.06
N LEU A 214 2.96 15.63 -7.31
CA LEU A 214 1.51 15.47 -7.30
C LEU A 214 0.92 16.56 -6.41
N THR A 215 -0.02 17.37 -6.91
CA THR A 215 -0.61 18.47 -6.13
C THR A 215 -2.13 18.46 -6.17
N GLY A 216 -2.73 18.87 -5.05
CA GLY A 216 -4.16 19.18 -4.96
C GLY A 216 -4.38 20.49 -4.21
N THR A 217 -5.23 21.37 -4.73
CA THR A 217 -5.53 22.68 -4.11
C THR A 217 -7.05 22.84 -3.93
N TRP A 218 -7.47 23.13 -2.71
CA TRP A 218 -8.89 23.29 -2.37
C TRP A 218 -9.12 24.40 -1.35
N THR A 219 -10.29 25.04 -1.42
CA THR A 219 -10.88 25.74 -0.27
C THR A 219 -11.63 24.71 0.56
N LEU A 220 -11.09 24.37 1.72
CA LEU A 220 -11.57 23.30 2.57
C LEU A 220 -12.69 23.78 3.53
N PRO A 221 -13.48 22.86 4.13
CA PRO A 221 -14.38 23.18 5.24
C PRO A 221 -13.63 23.83 6.41
N THR A 222 -14.32 24.70 7.13
CA THR A 222 -13.74 25.46 8.26
C THR A 222 -13.81 24.72 9.60
N ASN A 223 -14.32 23.49 9.63
CA ASN A 223 -14.53 22.71 10.84
C ASN A 223 -13.85 21.33 10.81
N ILE A 224 -12.63 21.26 10.26
CA ILE A 224 -11.84 20.04 10.21
C ILE A 224 -11.29 19.74 11.61
N GLU A 225 -11.57 18.55 12.14
CA GLU A 225 -11.00 18.06 13.40
C GLU A 225 -9.85 17.07 13.21
N ARG A 226 -9.80 16.34 12.07
CA ARG A 226 -8.73 15.43 11.69
C ARG A 226 -8.55 15.39 10.19
N ALA A 227 -7.31 15.13 9.76
CA ALA A 227 -6.96 14.96 8.36
C ALA A 227 -5.94 13.83 8.18
N TYR A 228 -6.11 13.04 7.13
CA TYR A 228 -5.16 12.00 6.70
C TYR A 228 -4.94 12.09 5.21
N LEU A 229 -3.75 11.69 4.76
CA LEU A 229 -3.45 11.52 3.34
C LEU A 229 -3.08 10.06 3.08
N ASP A 230 -3.86 9.39 2.24
CA ASP A 230 -3.54 8.07 1.72
C ASP A 230 -2.74 8.24 0.44
N VAL A 231 -1.48 7.77 0.43
CA VAL A 231 -0.51 7.95 -0.65
C VAL A 231 -0.20 6.60 -1.30
N PHE A 232 -0.29 6.55 -2.63
CA PHE A 232 0.21 5.44 -3.44
C PHE A 232 1.41 5.90 -4.26
N SER A 233 2.54 5.25 -4.05
CA SER A 233 3.79 5.47 -4.79
C SER A 233 4.17 4.18 -5.53
N GLN A 234 3.87 4.10 -6.82
CA GLN A 234 4.25 2.97 -7.65
C GLN A 234 5.51 3.28 -8.45
N SER A 235 6.60 2.57 -8.18
CA SER A 235 7.85 2.69 -8.93
C SER A 235 7.75 2.03 -10.31
N GLN A 236 8.33 2.69 -11.33
CA GLN A 236 8.27 2.27 -12.72
C GLN A 236 9.58 2.56 -13.46
N SER A 237 9.78 1.93 -14.63
CA SER A 237 10.93 2.18 -15.50
C SER A 237 12.28 2.03 -14.76
N GLY A 238 13.12 3.07 -14.73
CA GLY A 238 14.41 3.07 -14.04
C GLY A 238 14.29 2.96 -12.51
N ASP A 239 13.13 3.26 -11.94
CA ASP A 239 12.84 3.09 -10.51
C ASP A 239 12.12 1.77 -10.18
N GLU A 240 11.72 0.96 -11.15
CA GLU A 240 10.96 -0.29 -10.91
C GLU A 240 11.64 -1.19 -9.88
N PHE A 241 12.95 -1.35 -10.02
CA PHE A 241 13.78 -2.14 -9.09
C PHE A 241 14.66 -1.23 -8.20
N TRP A 242 14.16 -0.08 -7.75
CA TRP A 242 14.94 0.92 -7.02
C TRP A 242 15.72 0.33 -5.83
N TYR A 243 15.21 -0.71 -5.19
CA TYR A 243 15.84 -1.40 -4.06
C TYR A 243 17.12 -2.17 -4.45
N THR A 244 17.38 -2.36 -5.75
CA THR A 244 18.62 -2.96 -6.29
C THR A 244 19.58 -1.92 -6.84
N CYS A 245 19.19 -0.63 -6.97
CA CYS A 245 19.99 0.40 -7.63
C CYS A 245 21.29 0.70 -6.87
N ALA A 246 22.36 0.94 -7.63
CA ALA A 246 23.67 1.31 -7.15
C ALA A 246 23.82 2.84 -7.04
N PRO A 247 24.86 3.38 -6.37
CA PRO A 247 25.23 4.78 -6.50
C PRO A 247 25.54 5.15 -7.96
N SER A 248 25.17 6.38 -8.35
CA SER A 248 25.23 6.79 -9.77
C SER A 248 26.63 6.82 -10.37
N ASP A 249 27.65 7.04 -9.54
CA ASP A 249 29.06 7.11 -9.97
C ASP A 249 29.68 5.74 -10.28
N VAL A 250 29.07 4.64 -9.80
CA VAL A 250 29.52 3.25 -10.03
C VAL A 250 28.47 2.39 -10.72
N ALA A 251 27.31 2.96 -11.05
CA ALA A 251 26.19 2.22 -11.61
C ALA A 251 26.52 1.58 -12.97
N ALA A 252 27.29 2.27 -13.81
CA ALA A 252 27.70 1.78 -15.12
C ALA A 252 28.61 0.56 -15.01
N GLU A 253 29.59 0.60 -14.12
CA GLU A 253 30.52 -0.49 -13.85
C GLU A 253 29.82 -1.70 -13.25
N LEU A 254 28.78 -1.46 -12.44
CA LEU A 254 27.94 -2.49 -11.83
C LEU A 254 26.80 -2.97 -12.76
N GLN A 255 26.69 -2.41 -13.96
CA GLN A 255 25.62 -2.73 -14.93
C GLN A 255 24.22 -2.63 -14.31
N ASN A 256 23.99 -1.58 -13.51
CA ASN A 256 22.80 -1.42 -12.69
C ASN A 256 22.19 -0.01 -12.82
N CYS A 257 20.97 0.18 -12.30
CA CYS A 257 20.37 1.50 -12.16
C CYS A 257 21.13 2.36 -11.16
N GLY A 258 21.04 3.68 -11.32
CA GLY A 258 21.67 4.69 -10.44
C GLY A 258 20.74 5.19 -9.34
N SER A 259 21.20 6.24 -8.65
CA SER A 259 20.48 6.96 -7.59
C SER A 259 20.27 6.17 -6.29
N THR A 260 21.06 5.12 -6.04
CA THR A 260 21.02 4.27 -4.85
C THR A 260 19.71 3.51 -4.60
N GLY A 261 19.71 2.61 -3.63
CA GLY A 261 18.54 1.85 -3.19
C GLY A 261 17.70 2.56 -2.12
N PHE A 262 17.51 3.90 -2.20
CA PHE A 262 16.67 4.65 -1.26
C PHE A 262 15.67 5.55 -1.97
N ARG A 263 14.39 5.41 -1.62
CA ARG A 263 13.27 6.25 -2.09
C ARG A 263 12.32 6.54 -0.94
N GLU A 264 11.77 7.77 -0.91
CA GLU A 264 10.85 8.22 0.12
C GLU A 264 9.91 9.28 -0.46
N ALA A 265 8.59 9.15 -0.25
CA ALA A 265 7.64 10.19 -0.61
C ALA A 265 7.53 11.23 0.54
N GLU A 266 7.61 12.51 0.18
CA GLU A 266 7.54 13.64 1.11
C GLU A 266 6.24 14.40 0.89
N VAL A 267 5.50 14.66 1.96
CA VAL A 267 4.22 15.38 1.95
C VAL A 267 4.41 16.78 2.48
N SER A 268 3.81 17.77 1.80
CA SER A 268 3.79 19.16 2.25
C SER A 268 2.38 19.78 2.16
N ILE A 269 2.12 20.78 3.01
CA ILE A 269 0.94 21.64 3.00
C ILE A 269 1.43 23.08 2.86
N ASP A 270 1.00 23.77 1.80
CA ASP A 270 1.40 25.14 1.46
C ASP A 270 2.94 25.33 1.45
N GLY A 271 3.67 24.30 0.99
CA GLY A 271 5.13 24.26 0.95
C GLY A 271 5.80 23.97 2.31
N THR A 272 5.03 23.81 3.39
CA THR A 272 5.54 23.37 4.69
C THR A 272 5.55 21.84 4.75
N PRO A 273 6.70 21.18 5.08
CA PRO A 273 6.70 19.73 5.28
C PRO A 273 5.63 19.30 6.29
N ALA A 274 4.86 18.26 5.96
CA ALA A 274 3.71 17.85 6.75
C ALA A 274 3.73 16.36 7.16
N GLY A 275 4.52 15.56 6.46
CA GLY A 275 4.65 14.13 6.73
C GLY A 275 5.58 13.43 5.75
N VAL A 276 5.79 12.15 5.99
CA VAL A 276 6.62 11.28 5.17
C VAL A 276 5.86 9.99 4.89
N ALA A 277 5.90 9.51 3.65
CA ALA A 277 5.38 8.21 3.26
C ALA A 277 6.53 7.36 2.70
N PRO A 278 7.13 6.46 3.48
CA PRO A 278 8.15 5.55 2.98
C PRO A 278 7.63 4.71 1.81
N VAL A 279 8.45 4.51 0.80
CA VAL A 279 8.09 3.73 -0.39
C VAL A 279 8.27 2.25 -0.09
N TYR A 280 7.18 1.46 -0.22
CA TYR A 280 7.26 -0.01 -0.11
C TYR A 280 7.95 -0.58 -1.35
N PRO A 281 8.87 -1.56 -1.22
CA PRO A 281 9.56 -2.18 -2.35
C PRO A 281 8.64 -3.21 -3.05
N TRP A 282 7.68 -2.71 -3.84
CA TRP A 282 6.80 -3.56 -4.64
C TRP A 282 7.62 -4.41 -5.61
N ILE A 283 7.27 -5.69 -5.76
CA ILE A 283 7.86 -6.59 -6.74
C ILE A 283 6.72 -7.16 -7.57
N TYR A 284 6.68 -6.79 -8.82
CA TYR A 284 5.61 -7.15 -9.75
C TYR A 284 5.78 -8.58 -10.25
N THR A 285 4.73 -9.17 -10.81
CA THR A 285 4.73 -10.59 -11.18
C THR A 285 5.63 -10.93 -12.40
N GLY A 286 6.04 -9.91 -13.15
CA GLY A 286 7.11 -10.01 -14.17
C GLY A 286 8.50 -9.62 -13.66
N GLY A 287 8.58 -9.11 -12.40
CA GLY A 287 9.79 -8.52 -11.85
C GLY A 287 10.85 -9.54 -11.45
N ILE A 288 12.13 -9.22 -11.67
CA ILE A 288 13.32 -10.04 -11.40
C ILE A 288 13.32 -11.30 -12.29
N ASP A 289 12.34 -12.16 -12.11
CA ASP A 289 12.09 -13.35 -12.89
C ASP A 289 10.61 -13.76 -12.78
N PRO A 290 9.84 -13.84 -13.89
CA PRO A 290 8.41 -14.15 -13.83
C PRO A 290 8.08 -15.57 -13.35
N TYR A 291 9.03 -16.50 -13.37
CA TYR A 291 8.81 -17.86 -12.83
C TYR A 291 8.67 -17.87 -11.32
N LEU A 292 9.34 -16.96 -10.61
CA LEU A 292 9.26 -16.83 -9.16
C LEU A 292 7.82 -16.69 -8.64
N TRP A 293 6.99 -15.92 -9.37
CA TRP A 293 5.68 -15.46 -8.93
C TRP A 293 4.50 -16.35 -9.40
N ARG A 294 4.78 -17.59 -9.74
CA ARG A 294 3.79 -18.55 -10.24
C ARG A 294 3.51 -19.65 -9.22
N PRO A 295 2.28 -19.75 -8.66
CA PRO A 295 1.12 -18.86 -8.72
C PRO A 295 1.03 -17.85 -7.57
N ILE A 296 2.03 -17.76 -6.67
CA ILE A 296 2.04 -16.86 -5.50
C ILE A 296 2.77 -15.57 -5.87
N PRO A 297 2.10 -14.39 -5.83
CA PRO A 297 2.70 -13.09 -6.16
C PRO A 297 3.52 -12.54 -4.99
N GLY A 298 4.16 -11.39 -5.18
CA GLY A 298 4.76 -10.59 -4.11
C GLY A 298 3.69 -10.04 -3.15
N VAL A 299 4.12 -9.67 -1.94
CA VAL A 299 3.24 -9.14 -0.89
C VAL A 299 2.47 -7.92 -1.40
N HIS A 300 1.15 -7.98 -1.38
CA HIS A 300 0.20 -6.94 -1.85
C HIS A 300 0.41 -6.43 -3.29
N THR A 301 1.16 -7.14 -4.13
CA THR A 301 1.49 -6.72 -5.50
C THR A 301 0.25 -6.61 -6.39
N LEU A 302 -0.73 -7.48 -6.22
CA LEU A 302 -1.98 -7.44 -6.98
C LEU A 302 -2.99 -6.42 -6.44
N ASN A 303 -2.75 -5.87 -5.25
CA ASN A 303 -3.62 -4.90 -4.59
C ASN A 303 -2.79 -4.06 -3.62
N PHE A 304 -2.21 -2.98 -4.10
CA PHE A 304 -1.40 -2.08 -3.29
C PHE A 304 -2.20 -1.48 -2.15
N GLU A 305 -1.58 -1.33 -1.01
CA GLU A 305 -2.12 -0.56 0.10
C GLU A 305 -1.50 0.84 0.14
N PRO A 306 -2.29 1.90 0.36
CA PRO A 306 -1.74 3.24 0.50
C PRO A 306 -0.98 3.37 1.83
N TYR A 307 0.05 4.20 1.84
CA TYR A 307 0.62 4.66 3.11
C TYR A 307 -0.20 5.84 3.63
N ARG A 308 -0.76 5.71 4.85
CA ARG A 308 -1.56 6.76 5.49
C ARG A 308 -0.69 7.66 6.35
N VAL A 309 -0.60 8.93 5.95
CA VAL A 309 0.08 10.00 6.69
C VAL A 309 -0.93 10.74 7.54
N ASP A 310 -0.62 10.95 8.83
CA ASP A 310 -1.48 11.68 9.77
C ASP A 310 -1.19 13.20 9.70
N LEU A 311 -2.11 13.95 9.10
CA LEU A 311 -2.06 15.40 8.95
C LEU A 311 -2.89 16.14 10.01
N THR A 312 -3.39 15.44 11.04
CA THR A 312 -4.24 16.01 12.09
C THR A 312 -3.62 17.21 12.81
N PRO A 313 -2.29 17.31 13.04
CA PRO A 313 -1.69 18.52 13.59
C PRO A 313 -1.97 19.79 12.80
N PHE A 314 -2.29 19.67 11.51
CA PHE A 314 -2.64 20.79 10.62
C PHE A 314 -4.14 21.10 10.56
N ALA A 315 -5.00 20.41 11.33
CA ALA A 315 -6.45 20.56 11.24
C ALA A 315 -6.91 22.02 11.41
N GLY A 316 -6.35 22.77 12.38
CA GLY A 316 -6.65 24.19 12.57
C GLY A 316 -6.20 25.07 11.40
N VAL A 317 -5.05 24.78 10.79
CA VAL A 317 -4.52 25.48 9.61
C VAL A 317 -5.43 25.23 8.40
N LEU A 318 -5.74 23.96 8.14
CA LEU A 318 -6.60 23.53 7.02
C LEU A 318 -8.03 24.08 7.14
N SER A 319 -8.48 24.42 8.35
CA SER A 319 -9.80 25.02 8.64
C SER A 319 -9.84 26.54 8.44
N SER A 320 -8.82 27.16 7.85
CA SER A 320 -8.72 28.64 7.71
C SER A 320 -9.77 29.25 6.78
N GLY A 321 -10.42 28.45 5.92
CA GLY A 321 -11.32 28.92 4.86
C GLY A 321 -10.59 29.52 3.65
N GLN A 322 -9.26 29.51 3.64
CA GLN A 322 -8.45 29.88 2.48
C GLN A 322 -8.12 28.64 1.64
N PRO A 323 -7.72 28.79 0.37
CA PRO A 323 -7.18 27.69 -0.41
C PRO A 323 -5.90 27.13 0.22
N HIS A 324 -5.81 25.80 0.32
CA HIS A 324 -4.61 25.08 0.75
C HIS A 324 -4.17 24.13 -0.35
N THR A 325 -2.85 24.04 -0.54
CA THR A 325 -2.22 23.10 -1.47
C THR A 325 -1.52 21.97 -0.70
N VAL A 326 -1.96 20.75 -0.94
CA VAL A 326 -1.23 19.54 -0.52
C VAL A 326 -0.38 19.06 -1.69
N ALA A 327 0.88 18.72 -1.43
CA ALA A 327 1.79 18.22 -2.45
C ALA A 327 2.52 16.96 -1.96
N VAL A 328 2.83 16.07 -2.91
CA VAL A 328 3.64 14.87 -2.71
C VAL A 328 4.73 14.83 -3.77
N ASN A 329 5.98 14.62 -3.37
CA ASN A 329 7.10 14.35 -4.26
C ASN A 329 7.85 13.10 -3.77
N VAL A 330 8.64 12.46 -4.65
CA VAL A 330 9.44 11.29 -4.29
C VAL A 330 10.91 11.66 -4.29
N PHE A 331 11.54 11.62 -3.11
CA PHE A 331 12.98 11.83 -2.99
C PHE A 331 13.76 10.79 -3.79
N ASN A 332 14.74 11.25 -4.53
CA ASN A 332 15.66 10.42 -5.32
C ASN A 332 15.02 9.67 -6.49
N ALA A 333 13.83 10.05 -6.94
CA ALA A 333 13.22 9.52 -8.17
C ALA A 333 14.16 9.72 -9.37
N ASN A 334 14.37 8.67 -10.19
CA ASN A 334 15.36 8.63 -11.29
C ASN A 334 14.86 7.87 -12.54
N GLY A 335 13.64 7.47 -12.57
CA GLY A 335 12.97 6.87 -13.71
C GLY A 335 11.59 7.45 -13.81
N TYR A 336 10.62 6.89 -13.12
CA TYR A 336 9.44 7.58 -12.68
C TYR A 336 8.66 6.81 -11.62
N PHE A 337 7.83 7.55 -10.87
CA PHE A 337 6.77 7.03 -10.02
C PHE A 337 5.42 7.40 -10.59
N SER A 338 4.49 6.43 -10.61
CA SER A 338 3.06 6.68 -10.80
C SER A 338 2.46 6.98 -9.43
N GLU A 339 2.06 8.25 -9.23
CA GLU A 339 1.67 8.77 -7.93
C GLU A 339 0.21 9.16 -7.91
N THR A 340 -0.50 8.80 -6.86
CA THR A 340 -1.85 9.30 -6.54
C THR A 340 -2.06 9.34 -5.04
N ALA A 341 -2.95 10.22 -4.59
CA ALA A 341 -3.29 10.31 -3.18
C ALA A 341 -4.75 10.70 -2.98
N SER A 342 -5.24 10.49 -1.75
CA SER A 342 -6.57 10.92 -1.32
C SER A 342 -6.48 11.61 0.04
N LEU A 343 -6.94 12.87 0.12
CA LEU A 343 -7.05 13.59 1.38
C LEU A 343 -8.39 13.26 2.03
N LEU A 344 -8.35 12.67 3.21
CA LEU A 344 -9.51 12.29 4.01
C LEU A 344 -9.70 13.31 5.13
N LEU A 345 -10.86 13.94 5.18
CA LEU A 345 -11.21 14.95 6.18
C LEU A 345 -12.33 14.44 7.09
N TYR A 346 -12.13 14.64 8.39
CA TYR A 346 -13.12 14.37 9.44
C TYR A 346 -13.55 15.69 10.04
N LEU A 347 -14.85 15.97 10.02
CA LEU A 347 -15.41 17.26 10.40
C LEU A 347 -16.02 17.21 11.80
N ASP A 348 -15.83 18.27 12.55
CA ASP A 348 -16.53 18.52 13.80
C ASP A 348 -17.95 19.05 13.51
N ALA A 349 -18.94 18.17 13.54
CA ALA A 349 -20.34 18.52 13.30
C ALA A 349 -20.93 19.48 14.37
N GLY A 350 -20.28 19.60 15.52
CA GLY A 350 -20.69 20.49 16.62
C GLY A 350 -20.13 21.92 16.49
N SER A 351 -19.25 22.18 15.53
CA SER A 351 -18.62 23.49 15.30
C SER A 351 -18.77 23.94 13.86
N THR A 352 -18.95 25.24 13.65
CA THR A 352 -18.88 25.86 12.33
C THR A 352 -17.47 26.33 11.98
N GLN A 353 -16.59 26.45 12.97
CA GLN A 353 -15.21 26.90 12.81
C GLN A 353 -14.32 26.19 13.81
N VAL A 354 -13.32 25.48 13.34
CA VAL A 354 -12.19 25.00 14.11
C VAL A 354 -11.02 25.94 13.86
N THR A 355 -10.36 26.37 14.93
CA THR A 355 -9.17 27.22 14.87
C THR A 355 -7.99 26.46 15.49
N GLY A 356 -6.78 26.77 15.10
CA GLY A 356 -5.59 26.15 15.64
C GLY A 356 -4.35 26.48 14.84
N GLU A 357 -3.23 25.95 15.26
CA GLU A 357 -1.94 26.15 14.62
C GLU A 357 -1.00 24.96 14.84
N VAL A 358 0.01 24.83 14.01
CA VAL A 358 1.14 23.93 14.21
C VAL A 358 2.14 24.62 15.12
N THR A 359 2.44 24.01 16.27
CA THR A 359 3.34 24.57 17.30
C THR A 359 4.77 24.04 17.19
N THR A 360 4.93 22.82 16.67
CA THR A 360 6.21 22.16 16.46
C THR A 360 6.20 21.42 15.13
N ASN A 361 7.25 21.62 14.34
CA ASN A 361 7.50 20.86 13.13
C ASN A 361 9.01 20.71 12.94
N THR A 362 9.51 19.48 13.03
CA THR A 362 10.94 19.18 12.91
C THR A 362 11.25 18.31 11.69
N ILE A 363 10.32 18.21 10.72
CA ILE A 363 10.57 17.47 9.49
C ILE A 363 11.67 18.17 8.70
N GLY A 364 12.82 17.50 8.56
CA GLY A 364 13.93 17.95 7.70
C GLY A 364 13.94 17.20 6.38
N GLN A 365 14.88 17.51 5.50
CA GLN A 365 15.13 16.74 4.28
C GLN A 365 15.82 15.42 4.61
N PRO A 366 15.58 14.34 3.84
CA PRO A 366 16.30 13.08 4.01
C PRO A 366 17.81 13.28 3.68
N THR A 367 18.67 12.65 4.47
CA THR A 367 20.11 12.71 4.30
C THR A 367 20.72 11.31 4.32
N PRO A 368 20.42 10.47 3.30
CA PRO A 368 20.95 9.11 3.26
C PRO A 368 22.48 9.12 3.18
N SER A 369 23.11 8.25 3.95
CA SER A 369 24.54 7.98 3.88
C SER A 369 24.81 6.81 2.94
N VAL A 370 25.80 6.98 2.06
CA VAL A 370 26.27 5.93 1.13
C VAL A 370 27.69 5.54 1.52
N HIS A 371 27.93 4.26 1.64
CA HIS A 371 29.27 3.73 1.89
C HIS A 371 29.59 2.64 0.86
N GLU A 372 30.64 2.88 0.10
CA GLU A 372 31.13 2.01 -0.96
C GLU A 372 32.47 1.38 -0.57
N ASN A 373 32.54 0.07 -0.73
CA ASN A 373 33.76 -0.70 -0.59
C ASN A 373 33.88 -1.65 -1.79
N LEU A 374 34.21 -1.07 -2.96
CA LEU A 374 34.27 -1.74 -4.24
C LEU A 374 35.72 -1.87 -4.70
N HIS A 375 36.03 -3.01 -5.31
CA HIS A 375 37.29 -3.26 -6.00
C HIS A 375 36.97 -3.37 -7.49
N VAL A 376 37.40 -2.38 -8.25
CA VAL A 376 37.18 -2.27 -9.70
C VAL A 376 38.45 -2.66 -10.43
N THR A 377 38.35 -3.63 -11.34
CA THR A 377 39.46 -4.04 -12.24
C THR A 377 39.01 -3.91 -13.70
N SER A 378 39.89 -4.19 -14.64
CA SER A 378 39.53 -4.24 -16.07
C SER A 378 38.61 -5.40 -16.44
N THR A 379 38.46 -6.41 -15.60
CA THR A 379 37.75 -7.65 -15.88
C THR A 379 36.53 -7.88 -14.97
N ASP A 380 36.52 -7.30 -13.77
CA ASP A 380 35.45 -7.48 -12.80
C ASP A 380 35.32 -6.29 -11.84
N VAL A 381 34.10 -6.16 -11.28
CA VAL A 381 33.82 -5.30 -10.13
C VAL A 381 33.25 -6.18 -9.02
N ARG A 382 33.77 -6.03 -7.80
CA ARG A 382 33.30 -6.77 -6.64
C ARG A 382 33.38 -5.95 -5.37
N GLY A 383 32.48 -6.24 -4.45
CA GLY A 383 32.48 -5.59 -3.14
C GLY A 383 31.09 -5.27 -2.62
N ARG A 384 31.00 -4.27 -1.79
CA ARG A 384 29.77 -3.96 -1.07
C ARG A 384 29.44 -2.47 -1.13
N VAL A 385 28.15 -2.18 -1.34
CA VAL A 385 27.53 -0.86 -1.16
C VAL A 385 26.54 -0.93 -0.01
N THR A 386 26.52 0.09 0.85
CA THR A 386 25.55 0.22 1.92
C THR A 386 24.94 1.61 1.91
N VAL A 387 23.62 1.69 1.91
CA VAL A 387 22.84 2.93 2.02
C VAL A 387 22.04 2.90 3.31
N ARG A 388 22.06 3.97 4.08
CA ARG A 388 21.30 4.12 5.32
C ARG A 388 20.67 5.48 5.41
N SER A 389 19.41 5.52 5.86
CA SER A 389 18.71 6.76 6.20
C SER A 389 17.99 6.57 7.53
N ASN A 390 18.32 7.41 8.50
CA ASN A 390 17.66 7.43 9.80
C ASN A 390 16.99 8.78 9.96
N ARG A 391 15.67 8.81 10.06
CA ARG A 391 14.86 10.01 10.25
C ARG A 391 14.08 9.91 11.55
N GLY A 392 14.04 11.01 12.29
CA GLY A 392 13.11 11.18 13.41
C GLY A 392 12.55 12.58 13.37
N PHE A 393 11.24 12.72 13.47
CA PHE A 393 10.59 14.02 13.48
C PHE A 393 9.37 14.07 14.38
N ILE A 394 8.97 15.28 14.72
CA ILE A 394 7.79 15.62 15.49
C ILE A 394 7.01 16.68 14.72
N VAL A 395 5.69 16.45 14.58
CA VAL A 395 4.72 17.48 14.19
C VAL A 395 3.69 17.57 15.29
N GLU A 396 3.52 18.76 15.88
CA GLU A 396 2.57 19.01 16.97
C GLU A 396 1.74 20.24 16.64
N GLY A 397 0.44 20.15 16.85
CA GLY A 397 -0.50 21.23 16.62
C GLY A 397 -1.73 21.07 17.48
N TRP A 398 -2.47 22.15 17.66
CA TRP A 398 -3.73 22.12 18.40
C TRP A 398 -4.91 22.58 17.52
N ALA A 399 -6.08 22.08 17.87
CA ALA A 399 -7.34 22.45 17.25
C ALA A 399 -8.40 22.73 18.33
N GLN A 400 -9.07 23.88 18.25
CA GLN A 400 -10.20 24.23 19.10
C GLN A 400 -11.47 23.69 18.46
N THR A 401 -11.99 22.60 18.98
CA THR A 401 -13.20 21.91 18.50
C THR A 401 -14.40 22.21 19.39
N SER A 402 -15.58 21.72 19.01
CA SER A 402 -16.79 21.77 19.86
C SER A 402 -16.63 20.97 21.18
N HIS A 403 -15.68 20.07 21.23
CA HIS A 403 -15.35 19.24 22.40
C HIS A 403 -14.26 19.86 23.28
N GLY A 404 -13.78 21.05 22.93
CA GLY A 404 -12.68 21.74 23.58
C GLY A 404 -11.40 21.70 22.75
N MET A 405 -10.32 22.21 23.32
CA MET A 405 -9.00 22.17 22.69
C MET A 405 -8.45 20.75 22.69
N VAL A 406 -7.99 20.30 21.52
CA VAL A 406 -7.29 19.04 21.33
C VAL A 406 -5.89 19.35 20.79
N ASP A 407 -4.87 18.96 21.53
CA ASP A 407 -3.47 18.99 21.14
C ASP A 407 -3.11 17.62 20.53
N THR A 408 -2.61 17.61 19.29
CA THR A 408 -2.21 16.39 18.58
C THR A 408 -0.74 16.45 18.25
N LYS A 409 0.00 15.45 18.72
CA LYS A 409 1.42 15.25 18.46
C LYS A 409 1.66 13.96 17.71
N VAL A 410 2.23 14.05 16.51
CA VAL A 410 2.76 12.94 15.73
C VAL A 410 4.27 12.90 15.94
N SER A 411 4.79 11.77 16.39
CA SER A 411 6.22 11.49 16.49
C SER A 411 6.51 10.26 15.65
N GLU A 412 7.41 10.38 14.68
CA GLU A 412 7.75 9.28 13.77
C GLU A 412 9.25 9.09 13.69
N SER A 413 9.70 7.83 13.66
CA SER A 413 11.05 7.44 13.26
C SER A 413 10.99 6.45 12.11
N ILE A 414 11.88 6.64 11.12
CA ILE A 414 12.02 5.79 9.93
C ILE A 414 13.49 5.42 9.84
N ASP A 415 13.78 4.13 10.01
CA ASP A 415 15.12 3.57 9.89
C ASP A 415 15.18 2.70 8.64
N PHE A 416 15.94 3.15 7.65
CA PHE A 416 16.18 2.46 6.39
C PHE A 416 17.62 1.97 6.31
N SER A 417 17.78 0.72 5.87
CA SER A 417 19.07 0.13 5.54
C SER A 417 18.95 -0.71 4.28
N ASN A 418 19.86 -0.52 3.34
CA ASN A 418 20.02 -1.34 2.14
C ASN A 418 21.50 -1.67 2.00
N ALA A 419 21.86 -2.95 2.02
CA ALA A 419 23.21 -3.45 1.88
C ALA A 419 23.28 -4.42 0.70
N GLN A 420 24.14 -4.13 -0.26
CA GLN A 420 24.26 -4.89 -1.50
C GLN A 420 25.69 -5.40 -1.66
N ASN A 421 25.84 -6.68 -2.02
CA ASN A 421 27.12 -7.25 -2.42
C ASN A 421 27.09 -7.57 -3.90
N TYR A 422 28.19 -7.32 -4.57
CA TYR A 422 28.32 -7.50 -6.03
C TYR A 422 29.52 -8.35 -6.41
N PHE A 423 29.33 -9.16 -7.45
CA PHE A 423 30.39 -9.70 -8.28
C PHE A 423 29.93 -9.66 -9.73
N VAL A 424 30.46 -8.72 -10.50
CA VAL A 424 30.04 -8.44 -11.88
C VAL A 424 31.27 -8.50 -12.78
N LYS A 425 31.22 -9.27 -13.86
CA LYS A 425 32.26 -9.25 -14.89
C LYS A 425 31.95 -8.22 -15.97
N THR A 426 32.97 -7.48 -16.41
CA THR A 426 32.83 -6.40 -17.40
C THR A 426 32.41 -6.89 -18.78
N ASP A 427 32.60 -8.18 -19.09
CA ASP A 427 32.16 -8.83 -20.33
C ASP A 427 30.69 -9.30 -20.30
N GLY A 428 29.98 -9.08 -19.20
CA GLY A 428 28.59 -9.50 -19.02
C GLY A 428 28.38 -10.99 -18.79
N SER A 429 29.46 -11.78 -18.66
CA SER A 429 29.33 -13.23 -18.46
C SER A 429 28.89 -13.64 -17.06
N VAL A 430 29.06 -12.77 -16.05
CA VAL A 430 28.61 -13.00 -14.66
C VAL A 430 28.03 -11.72 -14.11
N PHE A 431 26.85 -11.82 -13.51
CA PHE A 431 26.22 -10.77 -12.72
C PHE A 431 25.64 -11.39 -11.44
N ASN A 432 26.31 -11.19 -10.33
CA ASN A 432 25.83 -11.65 -9.01
C ASN A 432 25.58 -10.46 -8.12
N GLN A 433 24.37 -10.37 -7.56
CA GLN A 433 23.96 -9.34 -6.63
C GLN A 433 23.19 -9.94 -5.46
N SER A 434 23.54 -9.56 -4.25
CA SER A 434 22.67 -9.76 -3.10
C SER A 434 22.21 -8.44 -2.52
N VAL A 435 20.95 -8.37 -2.09
CA VAL A 435 20.34 -7.22 -1.44
C VAL A 435 19.82 -7.66 -0.08
N ASP A 436 20.18 -6.94 0.97
CA ASP A 436 19.60 -7.02 2.31
C ASP A 436 19.06 -5.65 2.66
N GLN A 437 17.74 -5.47 2.54
CA GLN A 437 17.05 -4.22 2.80
C GLN A 437 16.04 -4.36 3.91
N THR A 438 15.95 -3.35 4.75
CA THR A 438 14.89 -3.23 5.75
C THR A 438 14.50 -1.77 5.93
N THR A 439 13.18 -1.51 5.96
CA THR A 439 12.60 -0.25 6.45
C THR A 439 11.87 -0.55 7.76
N VAL A 440 12.19 0.16 8.83
CA VAL A 440 11.48 0.09 10.11
C VAL A 440 10.85 1.43 10.41
N ILE A 441 9.55 1.43 10.67
CA ILE A 441 8.76 2.63 10.94
C ILE A 441 8.17 2.51 12.33
N SER A 442 8.28 3.56 13.14
CA SER A 442 7.62 3.68 14.43
C SER A 442 6.95 5.03 14.54
N GLU A 443 5.62 5.04 14.55
CA GLU A 443 4.79 6.22 14.71
C GLU A 443 4.07 6.19 16.06
N THR A 444 4.08 7.30 16.77
CA THR A 444 3.28 7.53 17.97
C THR A 444 2.48 8.80 17.79
N VAL A 445 1.16 8.68 17.82
CA VAL A 445 0.23 9.81 17.81
C VAL A 445 -0.38 9.94 19.21
N ILE A 446 -0.26 11.14 19.79
CA ILE A 446 -0.84 11.46 21.08
C ILE A 446 -1.83 12.60 20.90
N ALA A 447 -3.10 12.38 21.25
CA ALA A 447 -4.09 13.46 21.34
C ALA A 447 -4.46 13.71 22.78
N ARG A 448 -4.37 14.97 23.21
CA ARG A 448 -4.71 15.45 24.54
C ARG A 448 -5.88 16.39 24.49
N GLY A 449 -6.96 16.03 25.15
CA GLY A 449 -8.14 16.88 25.30
C GLY A 449 -8.04 17.79 26.53
N SER A 450 -8.84 18.86 26.54
CA SER A 450 -8.92 19.84 27.63
C SER A 450 -9.36 19.24 28.97
N GLY A 451 -9.95 18.05 29.00
CA GLY A 451 -10.40 17.33 30.21
C GLY A 451 -9.36 16.37 30.81
N HIS A 452 -8.09 16.51 30.48
CA HIS A 452 -7.00 15.57 30.81
C HIS A 452 -7.12 14.18 30.18
N ASP A 453 -8.02 14.01 29.21
CA ASP A 453 -8.11 12.77 28.46
C ASP A 453 -6.93 12.66 27.47
N VAL A 454 -6.32 11.49 27.44
CA VAL A 454 -5.18 11.20 26.55
C VAL A 454 -5.46 9.93 25.78
N ALA A 455 -5.52 10.08 24.46
CA ALA A 455 -5.53 8.94 23.54
C ALA A 455 -4.16 8.79 22.89
N VAL A 456 -3.67 7.57 22.82
CA VAL A 456 -2.40 7.25 22.18
C VAL A 456 -2.60 6.13 21.15
N ARG A 457 -2.09 6.35 19.96
CA ARG A 457 -1.94 5.32 18.92
C ARG A 457 -0.44 5.08 18.68
N VAL A 458 0.00 3.85 18.80
CA VAL A 458 1.34 3.42 18.38
C VAL A 458 1.18 2.50 17.18
N ARG A 459 1.84 2.83 16.09
CA ARG A 459 1.95 2.01 14.89
C ARG A 459 3.42 1.68 14.65
N GLN A 460 3.73 0.41 14.48
CA GLN A 460 5.04 -0.03 14.03
C GLN A 460 4.88 -0.84 12.76
N ALA A 461 5.82 -0.68 11.84
CA ALA A 461 5.91 -1.50 10.64
C ALA A 461 7.36 -1.87 10.35
N SER A 462 7.57 -3.02 9.72
CA SER A 462 8.87 -3.39 9.16
C SER A 462 8.69 -4.11 7.83
N TRP A 463 9.55 -3.76 6.86
CA TRP A 463 9.53 -4.25 5.50
C TRP A 463 10.88 -4.88 5.15
N PRO A 464 11.13 -6.14 5.55
CA PRO A 464 12.34 -6.87 5.17
C PRO A 464 12.26 -7.29 3.70
N LEU A 465 13.38 -7.15 2.99
CA LEU A 465 13.59 -7.63 1.63
C LEU A 465 14.99 -8.21 1.53
N ASN A 466 15.09 -9.51 1.22
CA ASN A 466 16.35 -10.18 0.94
C ASN A 466 16.28 -10.77 -0.47
N LEU A 467 17.30 -10.49 -1.28
CA LEU A 467 17.45 -11.01 -2.64
C LEU A 467 18.86 -11.56 -2.82
N SER A 468 18.99 -12.75 -3.40
CA SER A 468 20.21 -13.25 -4.03
C SER A 468 19.89 -13.55 -5.50
N TYR A 469 20.64 -12.95 -6.39
CA TYR A 469 20.53 -13.12 -7.82
C TYR A 469 21.90 -13.46 -8.38
N ASP A 470 22.06 -14.67 -8.91
CA ASP A 470 23.30 -15.18 -9.46
C ASP A 470 23.07 -15.58 -10.94
N PHE A 471 23.70 -14.84 -11.84
CA PHE A 471 23.59 -15.04 -13.30
C PHE A 471 24.93 -15.39 -13.90
N THR A 472 24.95 -16.41 -14.77
CA THR A 472 26.14 -16.81 -15.53
C THR A 472 25.76 -17.14 -16.98
N ALA A 473 26.31 -16.37 -17.93
CA ALA A 473 26.18 -16.64 -19.35
C ALA A 473 27.37 -17.48 -19.89
N ASN A 474 27.05 -18.39 -20.78
CA ASN A 474 28.02 -19.21 -21.46
C ASN A 474 28.35 -18.64 -22.87
N PRO A 475 29.55 -18.94 -23.44
CA PRO A 475 29.94 -18.44 -24.76
C PRO A 475 29.02 -18.87 -25.94
N ASP A 476 28.23 -19.94 -25.76
CA ASP A 476 27.28 -20.42 -26.76
C ASP A 476 25.92 -19.69 -26.70
N GLY A 477 25.76 -18.71 -25.79
CA GLY A 477 24.52 -17.94 -25.58
C GLY A 477 23.52 -18.60 -24.63
N SER A 478 23.83 -19.77 -24.06
CA SER A 478 23.06 -20.34 -22.94
C SER A 478 23.40 -19.62 -21.65
N PHE A 479 22.49 -19.68 -20.64
CA PHE A 479 22.76 -19.11 -19.32
C PHE A 479 22.08 -19.89 -18.20
N ASN A 480 22.60 -19.72 -17.00
CA ASN A 480 21.99 -20.16 -15.77
C ASN A 480 21.75 -18.95 -14.86
N GLN A 481 20.65 -18.98 -14.13
CA GLN A 481 20.28 -17.99 -13.14
C GLN A 481 19.74 -18.69 -11.91
N GLU A 482 20.25 -18.32 -10.75
CA GLU A 482 19.69 -18.74 -9.47
C GLU A 482 19.12 -17.51 -8.76
N THR A 483 17.86 -17.60 -8.33
CA THR A 483 17.20 -16.52 -7.60
C THR A 483 16.62 -17.04 -6.30
N ARG A 484 16.89 -16.33 -5.22
CA ARG A 484 16.32 -16.55 -3.89
C ARG A 484 15.85 -15.20 -3.36
N LEU A 485 14.60 -15.12 -2.94
CA LEU A 485 14.04 -13.88 -2.45
C LEU A 485 13.20 -14.13 -1.19
N THR A 486 13.15 -13.15 -0.31
CA THR A 486 12.15 -13.03 0.76
C THR A 486 11.71 -11.59 0.85
N GLN A 487 10.41 -11.34 0.75
CA GLN A 487 9.78 -10.03 0.92
C GLN A 487 8.75 -10.12 2.03
N GLY A 488 8.73 -9.13 2.92
CA GLY A 488 7.81 -9.15 4.05
C GLY A 488 7.19 -7.80 4.37
N LEU A 489 6.06 -7.86 5.08
CA LEU A 489 5.33 -6.73 5.63
C LEU A 489 4.83 -7.11 7.03
N ASN A 490 5.37 -6.47 8.06
CA ASN A 490 4.93 -6.67 9.44
C ASN A 490 4.37 -5.38 9.98
N ARG A 491 3.28 -5.45 10.77
CA ARG A 491 2.64 -4.32 11.43
C ARG A 491 2.22 -4.66 12.85
N LEU A 492 2.30 -3.67 13.72
CA LEU A 492 1.74 -3.68 15.06
C LEU A 492 0.97 -2.38 15.25
N LEU A 493 -0.24 -2.48 15.79
CA LEU A 493 -1.05 -1.35 16.20
C LEU A 493 -1.43 -1.51 17.68
N LEU A 494 -1.22 -0.46 18.47
CA LEU A 494 -1.69 -0.37 19.84
C LEU A 494 -2.41 0.97 20.05
N ASN A 495 -3.65 0.91 20.50
CA ASN A 495 -4.42 2.08 20.92
C ASN A 495 -4.62 2.04 22.43
N THR A 496 -4.40 3.17 23.11
CA THR A 496 -4.66 3.31 24.55
C THR A 496 -5.52 4.53 24.81
N TRP A 497 -6.29 4.46 25.88
CA TRP A 497 -7.05 5.57 26.44
C TRP A 497 -6.69 5.76 27.91
N ASN A 498 -6.19 6.93 28.27
CA ASN A 498 -5.68 7.24 29.61
C ASN A 498 -4.73 6.16 30.15
N GLY A 499 -3.85 5.64 29.27
CA GLY A 499 -2.88 4.60 29.58
C GLY A 499 -3.44 3.16 29.60
N ILE A 500 -4.75 2.98 29.38
CA ILE A 500 -5.37 1.65 29.33
C ILE A 500 -5.42 1.20 27.86
N PRO A 501 -4.86 0.02 27.50
CA PRO A 501 -5.03 -0.55 26.18
C PRO A 501 -6.51 -0.78 25.85
N VAL A 502 -6.94 -0.30 24.69
CA VAL A 502 -8.32 -0.45 24.19
C VAL A 502 -8.38 -1.24 22.90
N PHE A 503 -7.30 -1.28 22.15
CA PHE A 503 -7.16 -2.12 20.96
C PHE A 503 -5.70 -2.45 20.70
N PHE A 504 -5.46 -3.68 20.22
CA PHE A 504 -4.15 -4.15 19.77
C PHE A 504 -4.34 -5.08 18.58
N SER A 505 -3.47 -4.97 17.58
CA SER A 505 -3.39 -5.93 16.47
C SER A 505 -1.96 -6.18 16.03
N GLN A 506 -1.73 -7.39 15.54
CA GLN A 506 -0.50 -7.81 14.86
C GLN A 506 -0.85 -8.37 13.49
N TYR A 507 -0.03 -8.02 12.53
CA TYR A 507 -0.09 -8.46 11.14
C TYR A 507 1.31 -8.83 10.67
N SER A 508 1.43 -9.94 9.96
CA SER A 508 2.65 -10.37 9.28
C SER A 508 2.28 -11.07 7.99
N ASP A 509 2.94 -10.70 6.92
CA ASP A 509 2.86 -11.33 5.62
C ASP A 509 4.26 -11.45 5.04
N SER A 510 4.61 -12.61 4.50
CA SER A 510 5.91 -12.84 3.87
C SER A 510 5.84 -13.86 2.75
N VAL A 511 6.52 -13.55 1.65
CA VAL A 511 6.65 -14.41 0.48
C VAL A 511 8.10 -14.79 0.28
N SER A 512 8.36 -16.08 -0.01
CA SER A 512 9.71 -16.62 -0.19
C SER A 512 9.80 -17.46 -1.47
N PRO A 513 9.89 -16.82 -2.66
CA PRO A 513 10.10 -17.50 -3.92
C PRO A 513 11.57 -17.85 -4.15
N ALA A 514 11.78 -18.94 -4.88
CA ALA A 514 13.10 -19.40 -5.34
C ALA A 514 12.98 -20.13 -6.67
N ASP A 515 13.99 -19.98 -7.53
CA ASP A 515 14.15 -20.83 -8.70
C ASP A 515 15.62 -21.03 -9.11
N ASP A 516 15.86 -22.04 -9.97
CA ASP A 516 17.11 -22.29 -10.66
C ASP A 516 16.79 -22.39 -12.17
N LEU A 517 16.89 -21.26 -12.86
CA LEU A 517 16.56 -21.15 -14.27
C LEU A 517 17.74 -21.55 -15.13
N ALA A 518 17.53 -22.47 -16.07
CA ALA A 518 18.50 -22.77 -17.13
C ALA A 518 17.86 -22.50 -18.50
N VAL A 519 18.58 -21.75 -19.35
CA VAL A 519 18.16 -21.38 -20.69
C VAL A 519 19.21 -21.82 -21.68
N ASN A 520 18.80 -22.58 -22.72
CA ASN A 520 19.72 -23.03 -23.75
C ASN A 520 20.09 -21.93 -24.77
N ALA A 521 21.03 -22.19 -25.67
CA ALA A 521 21.50 -21.24 -26.66
C ALA A 521 20.42 -20.76 -27.66
N GLN A 522 19.27 -21.41 -27.75
CA GLN A 522 18.11 -21.01 -28.54
C GLN A 522 17.10 -20.14 -27.74
N GLY A 523 17.42 -19.78 -26.50
CA GLY A 523 16.54 -19.01 -25.64
C GLY A 523 15.37 -19.83 -25.05
N VAL A 524 15.46 -21.17 -25.07
CA VAL A 524 14.42 -22.04 -24.50
C VAL A 524 14.77 -22.38 -23.07
N VAL A 525 13.82 -22.15 -22.16
CA VAL A 525 13.93 -22.55 -20.77
C VAL A 525 13.89 -24.08 -20.67
N THR A 526 14.91 -24.67 -20.07
CA THR A 526 15.04 -26.13 -19.91
C THR A 526 14.82 -26.59 -18.47
N THR A 527 15.00 -25.69 -17.49
CA THR A 527 14.83 -25.98 -16.06
C THR A 527 14.34 -24.72 -15.36
N THR A 528 13.45 -24.86 -14.40
CA THR A 528 13.02 -23.76 -13.53
C THR A 528 13.16 -24.10 -12.03
N ASN A 529 13.10 -25.35 -11.61
CA ASN A 529 13.18 -25.82 -10.19
C ASN A 529 12.47 -24.84 -9.21
N GLN A 530 11.36 -24.28 -9.66
CA GLN A 530 10.66 -23.21 -8.94
C GLN A 530 9.96 -23.73 -7.70
N ALA A 531 10.10 -22.99 -6.60
CA ALA A 531 9.33 -23.16 -5.38
C ALA A 531 8.94 -21.78 -4.82
N ASN A 532 7.76 -21.66 -4.24
CA ASN A 532 7.32 -20.45 -3.58
C ASN A 532 6.50 -20.77 -2.33
N ARG A 533 6.55 -19.89 -1.34
CA ARG A 533 5.80 -19.99 -0.10
C ARG A 533 5.38 -18.60 0.35
N GLU A 534 4.13 -18.47 0.80
CA GLU A 534 3.62 -17.31 1.52
C GLU A 534 3.09 -17.73 2.88
N ASP A 535 3.44 -16.96 3.90
CA ASP A 535 2.98 -17.10 5.28
C ASP A 535 2.31 -15.81 5.72
N TYR A 536 1.03 -15.89 6.05
CA TYR A 536 0.22 -14.78 6.57
C TYR A 536 -0.24 -15.04 7.99
N SER A 537 -0.24 -14.00 8.80
CA SER A 537 -0.72 -14.04 10.19
C SER A 537 -1.36 -12.72 10.56
N TYR A 538 -2.57 -12.78 11.09
CA TYR A 538 -3.26 -11.65 11.72
C TYR A 538 -3.90 -12.08 13.04
N ASN A 539 -3.81 -11.24 14.06
CA ASN A 539 -4.58 -11.37 15.29
C ASN A 539 -4.83 -10.00 15.92
N ASP A 540 -5.94 -9.86 16.67
CA ASP A 540 -6.26 -8.65 17.41
C ASP A 540 -6.89 -8.93 18.78
N SER A 541 -7.00 -7.87 19.59
CA SER A 541 -7.56 -7.94 20.94
C SER A 541 -9.07 -8.14 20.98
N SER A 542 -9.78 -8.07 19.85
CA SER A 542 -11.21 -8.42 19.75
C SER A 542 -11.42 -9.92 19.57
N GLY A 543 -10.33 -10.69 19.38
CA GLY A 543 -10.35 -12.13 19.14
C GLY A 543 -10.40 -12.51 17.67
N SER A 544 -10.26 -11.55 16.75
CA SER A 544 -10.14 -11.84 15.33
C SER A 544 -8.77 -12.47 15.06
N CYS A 545 -8.73 -13.52 14.24
CA CYS A 545 -7.49 -14.22 13.92
C CYS A 545 -7.58 -14.95 12.57
N TRP A 546 -6.49 -14.86 11.80
CA TRP A 546 -6.27 -15.61 10.57
C TRP A 546 -4.79 -15.97 10.43
N ASN A 547 -4.49 -17.25 10.21
CA ASN A 547 -3.13 -17.73 9.95
C ASN A 547 -3.18 -18.73 8.80
N GLU A 548 -2.57 -18.41 7.68
CA GLU A 548 -2.55 -19.30 6.52
C GLU A 548 -1.15 -19.38 5.91
N THR A 549 -0.80 -20.56 5.44
CA THR A 549 0.40 -20.81 4.63
C THR A 549 -0.02 -21.43 3.31
N VAL A 550 0.39 -20.82 2.21
CA VAL A 550 0.29 -21.39 0.86
C VAL A 550 1.67 -21.76 0.34
N LYS A 551 1.76 -22.87 -0.41
CA LYS A 551 3.01 -23.31 -1.04
C LYS A 551 2.77 -23.70 -2.49
N ALA A 552 3.76 -23.43 -3.32
CA ALA A 552 3.77 -23.77 -4.74
C ALA A 552 5.11 -24.39 -5.15
N ALA A 553 5.07 -25.19 -6.20
CA ALA A 553 6.24 -25.70 -6.87
C ALA A 553 5.93 -25.94 -8.35
N ALA A 554 6.92 -25.73 -9.21
CA ALA A 554 6.80 -25.88 -10.65
C ALA A 554 5.59 -25.10 -11.24
N GLY A 555 5.31 -23.91 -10.70
CA GLY A 555 4.25 -23.02 -11.14
C GLY A 555 2.83 -23.41 -10.72
N ALA A 556 2.64 -24.41 -9.85
CA ALA A 556 1.34 -24.88 -9.39
C ALA A 556 1.24 -24.92 -7.87
N LEU A 557 0.04 -24.65 -7.34
CA LEU A 557 -0.26 -24.74 -5.91
C LEU A 557 -0.11 -26.17 -5.40
N THR A 558 0.70 -26.38 -4.35
CA THR A 558 0.97 -27.71 -3.79
C THR A 558 0.31 -27.93 -2.44
N SER A 559 0.13 -26.88 -1.64
CA SER A 559 -0.56 -26.98 -0.35
C SER A 559 -1.13 -25.64 0.11
N VAL A 560 -2.23 -25.74 0.86
CA VAL A 560 -2.81 -24.67 1.68
C VAL A 560 -3.03 -25.21 3.07
N SER A 561 -2.63 -24.49 4.10
CA SER A 561 -2.79 -24.92 5.49
C SER A 561 -3.03 -23.72 6.40
N GLY A 562 -3.93 -23.87 7.36
CA GLY A 562 -4.32 -22.80 8.27
C GLY A 562 -5.73 -22.28 8.02
N GLY A 563 -5.95 -21.00 8.14
CA GLY A 563 -7.22 -20.31 8.05
C GLY A 563 -7.59 -19.58 9.34
N SER A 564 -8.89 -19.42 9.62
CA SER A 564 -9.38 -18.80 10.85
C SER A 564 -8.91 -19.59 12.08
N CYS A 565 -8.32 -18.88 13.05
CA CYS A 565 -7.90 -19.54 14.28
C CYS A 565 -9.12 -19.93 15.09
N GLN A 566 -9.42 -21.21 15.20
CA GLN A 566 -10.42 -21.68 16.13
C GLN A 566 -9.87 -21.46 17.55
N HIS A 567 -10.60 -20.74 18.39
CA HIS A 567 -10.30 -20.65 19.80
C HIS A 567 -10.28 -22.10 20.37
N GLN A 568 -9.09 -22.59 20.71
CA GLN A 568 -9.01 -23.74 21.61
C GLN A 568 -9.44 -23.22 23.00
N HIS A 569 -10.68 -23.55 23.36
CA HIS A 569 -11.20 -23.34 24.71
C HIS A 569 -10.64 -24.36 25.67
#